data_a5c759e4e1617732beab06449617b346
#
_entry.id   a5c759e4e1617732beab06449617b346
#
_cell.length_a   1.000
_cell.length_b   1.000
_cell.length_c   1.000
_cell.angle_alpha   90.00
_cell.angle_beta   90.00
_cell.angle_gamma   90.00
#
_symmetry.space_group_name_H-M   'P 1'
#
loop_
_entity.id
_entity.type
_entity.pdbx_description
1 polymer ?
#
loop_
_entity_poly.entity_id
_entity_poly.type
_entity_poly.pdbx_seq_one_letter_code
_entity_poly.pdbx_strand_id
1 'polypeptide(L)' 'MTVLHKEVCASNPDAEIRDGYASWDNGKRKHMSVKYAWFDKRGHACRGGEVPVEALPQMIAIAIKHGYLKQSEIKVDKC' A
#
# COMPACT_ATOMS: atom_id res chain seq x y z
N MET A 1 -8.84 -8.50 -2.32
CA MET A 1 -7.96 -7.87 -3.33
C MET A 1 -7.42 -8.92 -4.29
N THR A 2 -7.46 -8.64 -5.56
CA THR A 2 -6.75 -9.45 -6.56
C THR A 2 -5.37 -8.85 -6.75
N VAL A 3 -4.35 -9.49 -6.21
CA VAL A 3 -2.99 -8.95 -6.22
C VAL A 3 -2.37 -9.07 -7.61
N LEU A 4 -1.93 -7.94 -8.17
CA LEU A 4 -1.23 -7.88 -9.43
C LEU A 4 0.29 -7.79 -9.26
N HIS A 5 0.74 -7.03 -8.27
CA HIS A 5 2.15 -6.86 -7.96
C HIS A 5 2.36 -6.85 -6.45
N LYS A 6 3.53 -7.29 -6.04
CA LYS A 6 3.94 -7.21 -4.63
C LYS A 6 5.44 -7.03 -4.53
N GLU A 7 5.87 -6.30 -3.50
CA GLU A 7 7.28 -6.12 -3.21
C GLU A 7 7.48 -6.01 -1.70
N VAL A 8 8.66 -6.39 -1.25
CA VAL A 8 9.01 -6.30 0.17
C VAL A 8 9.03 -4.83 0.59
N CYS A 9 8.45 -4.54 1.75
CA CYS A 9 8.46 -3.18 2.28
C CYS A 9 9.89 -2.77 2.65
N ALA A 10 10.34 -1.63 2.14
CA ALA A 10 11.70 -1.16 2.38
C ALA A 10 11.99 -0.89 3.85
N SER A 11 10.99 -0.50 4.63
CA SER A 11 11.14 -0.18 6.05
C SER A 11 10.86 -1.35 6.99
N ASN A 12 10.35 -2.47 6.46
CA ASN A 12 10.01 -3.63 7.28
C ASN A 12 10.12 -4.91 6.44
N PRO A 13 11.16 -5.74 6.64
CA PRO A 13 11.35 -6.95 5.84
C PRO A 13 10.27 -8.01 6.07
N ASP A 14 9.49 -7.91 7.15
CA ASP A 14 8.40 -8.84 7.44
C ASP A 14 7.06 -8.38 6.85
N ALA A 15 7.09 -7.37 5.99
CA ALA A 15 5.89 -6.82 5.36
C ALA A 15 6.06 -6.72 3.85
N GLU A 16 4.94 -6.69 3.16
CA GLU A 16 4.87 -6.52 1.71
C GLU A 16 3.93 -5.36 1.38
N ILE A 17 4.28 -4.64 0.33
CA ILE A 17 3.34 -3.71 -0.30
C ILE A 17 2.75 -4.44 -1.49
N ARG A 18 1.44 -4.53 -1.53
CA ARG A 18 0.70 -5.21 -2.58
C ARG A 18 -0.20 -4.21 -3.30
N ASP A 19 -0.32 -4.37 -4.60
CA ASP A 19 -1.28 -3.59 -5.36
C ASP A 19 -2.13 -4.52 -6.23
N GLY A 20 -3.30 -4.06 -6.61
CA GLY A 20 -4.17 -4.86 -7.45
C GLY A 20 -5.59 -4.30 -7.49
N TYR A 21 -6.50 -5.15 -7.94
CA TYR A 21 -7.91 -4.79 -8.01
C TYR A 21 -8.54 -4.83 -6.61
N ALA A 22 -9.30 -3.80 -6.30
CA ALA A 22 -9.92 -3.62 -4.99
C ALA A 22 -10.96 -4.70 -4.67
N SER A 23 -11.00 -5.12 -3.40
CA SER A 23 -11.97 -6.12 -2.95
C SER A 23 -13.41 -5.61 -2.99
N TRP A 24 -13.62 -4.30 -2.82
CA TRP A 24 -14.95 -3.70 -2.84
C TRP A 24 -15.56 -3.58 -4.23
N ASP A 25 -14.79 -3.93 -5.25
CA ASP A 25 -15.19 -3.78 -6.64
C ASP A 25 -16.01 -4.96 -7.16
N ASN A 26 -16.19 -5.99 -6.34
CA ASN A 26 -16.98 -7.20 -6.66
C ASN A 26 -16.59 -7.84 -8.00
N GLY A 27 -15.28 -7.85 -8.30
CA GLY A 27 -14.75 -8.47 -9.52
C GLY A 27 -14.90 -7.64 -10.79
N LYS A 28 -15.39 -6.42 -10.70
CA LYS A 28 -15.58 -5.55 -11.87
C LYS A 28 -14.26 -5.02 -12.44
N ARG A 29 -13.16 -5.11 -11.69
CA ARG A 29 -11.82 -4.69 -12.12
C ARG A 29 -11.73 -3.22 -12.57
N LYS A 30 -12.48 -2.35 -11.89
CA LYS A 30 -12.54 -0.92 -12.22
C LYS A 30 -11.73 -0.05 -11.26
N HIS A 31 -11.48 -0.54 -10.04
CA HIS A 31 -10.79 0.23 -9.00
C HIS A 31 -9.52 -0.46 -8.57
N MET A 32 -8.49 0.33 -8.36
CA MET A 32 -7.20 -0.16 -7.89
C MET A 32 -7.02 0.16 -6.40
N SER A 33 -6.31 -0.72 -5.70
CA SER A 33 -5.99 -0.52 -4.30
C SER A 33 -4.53 -0.88 -4.02
N VAL A 34 -4.03 -0.35 -2.92
CA VAL A 34 -2.71 -0.67 -2.39
C VAL A 34 -2.90 -1.17 -0.97
N LYS A 35 -2.10 -2.12 -0.57
CA LYS A 35 -2.22 -2.73 0.76
C LYS A 35 -0.86 -2.94 1.38
N TYR A 36 -0.75 -2.62 2.67
CA TYR A 36 0.38 -3.00 3.50
C TYR A 36 0.04 -4.31 4.20
N ALA A 37 0.71 -5.39 3.84
CA ALA A 37 0.49 -6.72 4.41
C ALA A 37 1.71 -7.11 5.24
N TRP A 38 1.52 -7.44 6.52
CA TRP A 38 2.60 -7.85 7.40
C TRP A 38 2.33 -9.23 7.96
N PHE A 39 3.40 -9.90 8.38
CA PHE A 39 3.35 -11.28 8.84
C PHE A 39 3.77 -11.34 10.30
N ASP A 40 3.08 -12.19 11.08
CA ASP A 40 3.46 -12.43 12.47
C ASP A 40 4.64 -13.40 12.54
N LYS A 41 5.11 -13.69 13.75
CA LYS A 41 6.25 -14.59 13.98
C LYS A 41 6.00 -16.02 13.47
N ARG A 42 4.75 -16.40 13.27
CA ARG A 42 4.35 -17.70 12.75
C ARG A 42 4.19 -17.72 11.24
N GLY A 43 4.45 -16.61 10.58
CA GLY A 43 4.31 -16.48 9.13
C GLY A 43 2.87 -16.28 8.66
N HIS A 44 1.93 -16.00 9.56
CA HIS A 44 0.55 -15.74 9.20
C HIS A 44 0.40 -14.28 8.75
N ALA A 45 -0.30 -14.10 7.65
CA ALA A 45 -0.61 -12.75 7.17
C ALA A 45 -1.57 -12.06 8.13
N CYS A 46 -1.17 -10.90 8.61
CA CYS A 46 -2.03 -10.05 9.42
C CYS A 46 -2.82 -9.13 8.52
N ARG A 47 -4.03 -8.77 8.97
CA ARG A 47 -4.92 -7.94 8.16
C ARG A 47 -4.40 -6.52 8.08
N GLY A 48 -4.01 -6.09 6.88
CA GLY A 48 -3.82 -4.69 6.55
C GLY A 48 -5.03 -4.20 5.76
N GLY A 49 -5.37 -2.93 5.90
CA GLY A 49 -6.47 -2.34 5.13
C GLY A 49 -6.05 -2.05 3.70
N GLU A 50 -6.95 -2.28 2.75
CA GLU A 50 -6.77 -1.81 1.39
C GLU A 50 -7.03 -0.30 1.33
N VAL A 51 -6.20 0.42 0.58
CA VAL A 51 -6.33 1.85 0.38
C VAL A 51 -6.65 2.12 -1.08
N PRO A 52 -7.73 2.87 -1.38
CA PRO A 52 -7.98 3.29 -2.76
C PRO A 52 -6.81 4.11 -3.28
N VAL A 53 -6.36 3.79 -4.50
CA VAL A 53 -5.21 4.51 -5.10
C VAL A 53 -5.48 6.02 -5.17
N GLU A 54 -6.71 6.42 -5.44
CA GLU A 54 -7.08 7.82 -5.53
C GLU A 54 -7.00 8.58 -4.20
N ALA A 55 -6.95 7.88 -3.06
CA ALA A 55 -6.80 8.50 -1.74
C ALA A 55 -5.33 8.72 -1.35
N LEU A 56 -4.39 8.08 -2.03
CA LEU A 56 -2.97 8.15 -1.68
C LEU A 56 -2.41 9.58 -1.72
N PRO A 57 -2.70 10.41 -2.73
CA PRO A 57 -2.16 11.78 -2.74
C PRO A 57 -2.54 12.58 -1.51
N GLN A 58 -3.79 12.47 -1.05
CA GLN A 58 -4.24 13.18 0.13
C GLN A 58 -3.61 12.61 1.40
N MET A 59 -3.45 11.30 1.49
CA MET A 59 -2.80 10.65 2.63
C MET A 59 -1.35 11.11 2.76
N ILE A 60 -0.62 11.16 1.65
CA ILE A 60 0.75 11.65 1.61
C ILE A 60 0.81 13.13 2.01
N ALA A 61 -0.09 13.95 1.48
CA ALA A 61 -0.15 15.37 1.78
C ALA A 61 -0.37 15.64 3.27
N ILE A 62 -1.26 14.88 3.91
CA ILE A 62 -1.51 15.00 5.35
C ILE A 62 -0.27 14.62 6.16
N ALA A 63 0.42 13.56 5.77
CA ALA A 63 1.63 13.13 6.46
C ALA A 63 2.74 14.20 6.37
N ILE A 64 2.89 14.84 5.23
CA ILE A 64 3.86 15.92 5.03
C ILE A 64 3.43 17.15 5.85
N LYS A 65 2.15 17.52 5.78
CA LYS A 65 1.61 18.68 6.49
C LYS A 65 1.87 18.62 7.99
N HIS A 66 1.75 17.45 8.58
CA HIS A 66 1.92 17.24 10.02
C HIS A 66 3.34 16.84 10.42
N GLY A 67 4.28 16.86 9.49
CA GLY A 67 5.69 16.60 9.79
C GLY A 67 6.06 15.14 9.99
N TYR A 68 5.19 14.21 9.64
CA TYR A 68 5.47 12.77 9.77
C TYR A 68 6.30 12.24 8.62
N LEU A 69 6.27 12.92 7.49
CA LEU A 69 6.93 12.51 6.26
C LEU A 69 7.52 13.73 5.59
N LYS A 70 8.76 13.62 5.10
CA LYS A 70 9.39 14.67 4.31
C LYS A 70 9.16 14.38 2.83
N GLN A 71 8.88 15.41 2.06
CA GLN A 71 8.68 15.27 0.62
C GLN A 71 9.90 14.63 -0.07
N SER A 72 11.09 14.90 0.41
CA SER A 72 12.33 14.33 -0.11
C SER A 72 12.44 12.81 0.10
N GLU A 73 11.64 12.24 0.99
CA GLU A 73 11.62 10.80 1.23
C GLU A 73 10.79 10.04 0.20
N ILE A 74 10.00 10.76 -0.62
CA ILE A 74 9.18 10.15 -1.65
C ILE A 74 10.04 9.97 -2.90
N LYS A 75 10.37 8.71 -3.19
CA LYS A 75 11.17 8.36 -4.37
C LYS A 75 10.28 7.56 -5.31
N VAL A 76 10.24 7.99 -6.56
CA VAL A 76 9.50 7.29 -7.60
C VAL A 76 10.50 6.77 -8.61
N ASP A 77 10.52 5.45 -8.78
CA ASP A 77 11.34 4.83 -9.82
C ASP A 77 10.72 5.14 -11.18
N LYS A 78 11.51 5.75 -12.05
CA LYS A 78 11.09 5.99 -13.42
C LYS A 78 11.43 4.76 -14.25
N CYS A 79 10.42 4.14 -14.76
CA CYS A 79 10.58 3.03 -15.68
C CYS A 79 10.90 3.55 -17.08
#